data_db163376b918550e84b1dad1b163ce22
#
_entry.id   db163376b918550e84b1dad1b163ce22
#
_cell.length_a   1.000
_cell.length_b   1.000
_cell.length_c   1.000
_cell.angle_alpha   90.00
_cell.angle_beta   90.00
_cell.angle_gamma   90.00
#
_symmetry.space_group_name_H-M   'P 1'
#
loop_
_entity.id
_entity.type
_entity.pdbx_description
1 polymer ?
#
loop_
_entity_poly.entity_id
_entity_poly.type
_entity_poly.pdbx_seq_one_letter_code
_entity_poly.pdbx_strand_id
1 'polypeptide(L)'
;GSYMPDLNYGPAASCEDSDAFKDVCAAADKWIKMGVDGFRLDAVKHIYDNENSDENPTFLKKFYDHCNATYKAAGHSGNIYMVGEQWSEPNYVTPYYKGLNAFFEFAFCWRLTEALNGAKGAGFASTIDGYHQKYTATRSDAIAATKLSNHDEDRIASTLGRNAGKIKLAAAVLLTAGGEPYIYQGEELGYWGTKSNGDEYVRTPIMWTSDASSAASGALGDRIDKNMLTSAISVETQSGDENSILSVYRRFGVLRDSYPALAKGSFEEMTGLNNQAIGAWYREYGNQKILVIHNFGSASISFAPGNVKLDNMIGSNGTATVSNGKLTIGGYSSALFLQ
;
A
#
# COMPACT_ATOMS: atom_id res chain seq x y z
N GLY A 1 -18.99 20.78 4.43
CA GLY A 1 -20.42 20.79 4.76
C GLY A 1 -20.69 21.40 6.12
N SER A 2 -21.94 21.81 6.42
CA SER A 2 -22.29 22.47 7.68
C SER A 2 -22.02 21.65 8.95
N TYR A 3 -21.83 20.33 8.81
CA TYR A 3 -21.51 19.40 9.89
C TYR A 3 -19.98 19.16 10.05
N MET A 4 -19.18 19.66 9.14
CA MET A 4 -17.71 19.60 9.18
C MET A 4 -17.14 20.97 8.79
N PRO A 5 -17.07 21.93 9.72
CA PRO A 5 -16.50 23.24 9.44
C PRO A 5 -14.99 23.15 9.29
N ASP A 6 -14.46 23.85 8.30
CA ASP A 6 -13.02 23.98 8.08
C ASP A 6 -12.48 25.19 8.86
N LEU A 7 -11.21 25.11 9.25
CA LEU A 7 -10.49 26.26 9.78
C LEU A 7 -10.14 27.23 8.65
N ASN A 8 -10.30 28.51 8.91
CA ASN A 8 -9.94 29.54 7.94
C ASN A 8 -8.44 29.88 8.07
N TYR A 9 -7.64 29.40 7.14
CA TYR A 9 -6.21 29.70 7.08
C TYR A 9 -5.86 30.99 6.32
N GLY A 10 -6.87 31.74 5.81
CA GLY A 10 -6.62 32.86 4.92
C GLY A 10 -6.08 32.45 3.56
N PRO A 11 -5.55 33.37 2.74
CA PRO A 11 -4.95 33.02 1.46
C PRO A 11 -3.74 32.06 1.62
N ALA A 12 -3.63 31.05 0.79
CA ALA A 12 -2.55 30.06 0.89
C ALA A 12 -1.15 30.69 0.83
N ALA A 13 -0.99 31.79 0.07
CA ALA A 13 0.28 32.50 -0.04
C ALA A 13 0.75 33.13 1.29
N SER A 14 -0.17 33.45 2.20
CA SER A 14 0.09 34.08 3.51
C SER A 14 -0.55 33.34 4.69
N CYS A 15 -0.85 32.04 4.54
CA CYS A 15 -1.53 31.26 5.57
C CYS A 15 -0.77 31.23 6.91
N GLU A 16 0.56 31.42 6.89
CA GLU A 16 1.44 31.50 8.07
C GLU A 16 1.09 32.66 9.01
N ASP A 17 0.44 33.70 8.49
CA ASP A 17 -0.01 34.86 9.29
C ASP A 17 -1.27 34.55 10.09
N SER A 18 -2.04 33.54 9.71
CA SER A 18 -3.30 33.17 10.38
C SER A 18 -3.06 32.50 11.73
N ASP A 19 -3.93 32.74 12.68
CA ASP A 19 -3.88 32.07 13.99
C ASP A 19 -4.16 30.57 13.87
N ALA A 20 -5.06 30.16 12.97
CA ALA A 20 -5.36 28.76 12.70
C ALA A 20 -4.11 27.98 12.25
N PHE A 21 -3.30 28.55 11.36
CA PHE A 21 -2.06 27.91 10.92
C PHE A 21 -1.04 27.80 12.06
N LYS A 22 -0.88 28.86 12.86
CA LYS A 22 0.02 28.86 14.02
C LYS A 22 -0.38 27.80 15.05
N ASP A 23 -1.70 27.65 15.30
CA ASP A 23 -2.22 26.66 16.25
C ASP A 23 -2.00 25.23 15.75
N VAL A 24 -2.21 24.94 14.48
CA VAL A 24 -1.93 23.63 13.89
C VAL A 24 -0.43 23.32 13.94
N CYS A 25 0.43 24.29 13.64
CA CYS A 25 1.88 24.15 13.79
C CYS A 25 2.29 23.87 15.25
N ALA A 26 1.72 24.62 16.21
CA ALA A 26 2.01 24.40 17.63
C ALA A 26 1.56 23.00 18.10
N ALA A 27 0.43 22.51 17.60
CA ALA A 27 -0.02 21.14 17.88
C ALA A 27 0.94 20.09 17.29
N ALA A 28 1.41 20.27 16.05
CA ALA A 28 2.39 19.38 15.43
C ALA A 28 3.73 19.40 16.21
N ASP A 29 4.22 20.58 16.58
CA ASP A 29 5.44 20.75 17.37
C ASP A 29 5.42 19.96 18.67
N LYS A 30 4.27 19.95 19.36
CA LYS A 30 4.09 19.18 20.59
C LYS A 30 4.33 17.71 20.34
N TRP A 31 3.73 17.14 19.32
CA TRP A 31 3.85 15.72 19.01
C TRP A 31 5.25 15.35 18.53
N ILE A 32 5.87 16.19 17.70
CA ILE A 32 7.25 15.99 17.23
C ILE A 32 8.21 15.97 18.43
N LYS A 33 8.07 16.92 19.37
CA LYS A 33 8.88 16.95 20.60
C LYS A 33 8.64 15.77 21.53
N MET A 34 7.49 15.09 21.41
CA MET A 34 7.21 13.85 22.13
C MET A 34 7.74 12.59 21.42
N GLY A 35 8.35 12.74 20.23
CA GLY A 35 9.02 11.67 19.50
C GLY A 35 8.20 11.05 18.36
N VAL A 36 7.18 11.75 17.84
CA VAL A 36 6.46 11.31 16.64
C VAL A 36 7.34 11.51 15.41
N ASP A 37 7.45 10.48 14.56
CA ASP A 37 8.27 10.48 13.36
C ASP A 37 7.56 11.05 12.11
N GLY A 38 6.25 11.26 12.19
CA GLY A 38 5.48 11.78 11.06
C GLY A 38 3.99 11.89 11.32
N PHE A 39 3.26 12.31 10.30
CA PHE A 39 1.81 12.52 10.34
C PHE A 39 1.13 11.99 9.09
N ARG A 40 -0.09 11.47 9.26
CA ARG A 40 -1.05 11.30 8.17
C ARG A 40 -1.97 12.54 8.17
N LEU A 41 -2.06 13.20 7.02
CA LEU A 41 -2.93 14.36 6.82
C LEU A 41 -4.17 13.92 6.06
N ASP A 42 -5.31 14.16 6.70
CA ASP A 42 -6.63 13.83 6.16
C ASP A 42 -7.04 14.78 5.04
N ALA A 43 -7.70 14.25 4.03
CA ALA A 43 -8.45 14.98 3.01
C ALA A 43 -7.75 16.27 2.49
N VAL A 44 -6.45 16.20 2.22
CA VAL A 44 -5.61 17.39 1.93
C VAL A 44 -6.01 18.18 0.69
N LYS A 45 -6.86 17.62 -0.16
CA LYS A 45 -7.43 18.31 -1.32
C LYS A 45 -8.57 19.29 -0.97
N HIS A 46 -9.04 19.26 0.28
CA HIS A 46 -10.16 20.05 0.75
C HIS A 46 -9.76 21.17 1.74
N ILE A 47 -8.46 21.42 1.93
CA ILE A 47 -7.98 22.57 2.75
C ILE A 47 -8.42 23.90 2.11
N TYR A 48 -8.39 23.97 0.77
CA TYR A 48 -8.97 25.04 -0.05
C TYR A 48 -9.92 24.42 -1.09
N ASP A 49 -10.96 25.15 -1.47
CA ASP A 49 -12.07 24.65 -2.30
C ASP A 49 -11.64 24.12 -3.69
N ASN A 50 -10.64 24.75 -4.32
CA ASN A 50 -10.18 24.34 -5.63
C ASN A 50 -9.04 23.32 -5.54
N GLU A 51 -9.40 22.03 -5.58
CA GLU A 51 -8.43 20.92 -5.51
C GLU A 51 -7.39 20.91 -6.65
N ASN A 52 -7.66 21.61 -7.76
CA ASN A 52 -6.76 21.69 -8.91
C ASN A 52 -5.87 22.95 -8.91
N SER A 53 -6.02 23.84 -7.92
CA SER A 53 -5.15 25.00 -7.76
C SER A 53 -3.85 24.65 -7.03
N ASP A 54 -2.88 25.57 -7.06
CA ASP A 54 -1.66 25.44 -6.25
C ASP A 54 -1.87 25.83 -4.76
N GLU A 55 -3.08 26.14 -4.31
CA GLU A 55 -3.34 26.58 -2.93
C GLU A 55 -3.10 25.49 -1.92
N ASN A 56 -3.67 24.28 -2.15
CA ASN A 56 -3.44 23.11 -1.29
C ASN A 56 -1.97 22.71 -1.24
N PRO A 57 -1.25 22.52 -2.37
CA PRO A 57 0.19 22.27 -2.36
C PRO A 57 1.01 23.35 -1.65
N THR A 58 0.64 24.62 -1.79
CA THR A 58 1.32 25.76 -1.14
C THR A 58 1.19 25.70 0.38
N PHE A 59 -0.03 25.49 0.89
CA PHE A 59 -0.28 25.31 2.31
C PHE A 59 0.51 24.10 2.86
N LEU A 60 0.40 22.96 2.18
CA LEU A 60 1.07 21.73 2.58
C LEU A 60 2.59 21.88 2.63
N LYS A 61 3.17 22.63 1.67
CA LYS A 61 4.60 22.92 1.68
C LYS A 61 5.03 23.71 2.92
N LYS A 62 4.30 24.77 3.25
CA LYS A 62 4.60 25.61 4.41
C LYS A 62 4.47 24.81 5.71
N PHE A 63 3.43 24.02 5.84
CA PHE A 63 3.23 23.14 6.99
C PHE A 63 4.32 22.07 7.09
N TYR A 64 4.67 21.42 5.97
CA TYR A 64 5.76 20.47 5.90
C TYR A 64 7.09 21.10 6.31
N ASP A 65 7.43 22.27 5.75
CA ASP A 65 8.69 22.96 6.05
C ASP A 65 8.80 23.29 7.52
N HIS A 66 7.72 23.79 8.15
CA HIS A 66 7.66 24.03 9.59
C HIS A 66 7.89 22.74 10.41
N CYS A 67 7.12 21.69 10.16
CA CYS A 67 7.24 20.41 10.86
C CYS A 67 8.63 19.79 10.69
N ASN A 68 9.21 19.86 9.48
CA ASN A 68 10.53 19.32 9.19
C ASN A 68 11.65 20.10 9.93
N ALA A 69 11.50 21.42 10.05
CA ALA A 69 12.41 22.24 10.83
C ALA A 69 12.36 21.86 12.32
N THR A 70 11.16 21.73 12.90
CA THR A 70 10.96 21.28 14.29
C THR A 70 11.51 19.87 14.50
N TYR A 71 11.29 18.95 13.58
CA TYR A 71 11.76 17.56 13.62
C TYR A 71 13.30 17.50 13.71
N LYS A 72 13.98 18.27 12.85
CA LYS A 72 15.44 18.39 12.88
C LYS A 72 15.96 19.05 14.15
N ALA A 73 15.28 20.10 14.61
CA ALA A 73 15.64 20.78 15.86
C ALA A 73 15.45 19.89 17.11
N ALA A 74 14.55 18.91 17.04
CA ALA A 74 14.38 17.89 18.08
C ALA A 74 15.47 16.80 18.06
N GLY A 75 16.43 16.85 17.10
CA GLY A 75 17.57 15.95 17.04
C GLY A 75 17.37 14.70 16.16
N HIS A 76 16.27 14.63 15.41
CA HIS A 76 16.03 13.53 14.50
C HIS A 76 16.89 13.66 13.22
N SER A 77 17.30 12.51 12.66
CA SER A 77 18.01 12.44 11.39
C SER A 77 17.03 12.31 10.21
N GLY A 78 17.39 12.87 9.06
CA GLY A 78 16.57 12.81 7.86
C GLY A 78 15.44 13.85 7.83
N ASN A 79 14.42 13.57 7.06
CA ASN A 79 13.21 14.41 6.93
C ASN A 79 12.03 13.74 7.64
N ILE A 80 11.14 14.57 8.21
CA ILE A 80 9.88 14.08 8.76
C ILE A 80 9.05 13.38 7.67
N TYR A 81 8.41 12.27 8.05
CA TYR A 81 7.50 11.57 7.15
C TYR A 81 6.09 12.16 7.23
N MET A 82 5.59 12.70 6.13
CA MET A 82 4.23 13.25 6.10
C MET A 82 3.47 12.70 4.91
N VAL A 83 2.48 11.84 5.17
CA VAL A 83 1.65 11.22 4.14
C VAL A 83 0.29 11.92 4.05
N GLY A 84 -0.02 12.45 2.87
CA GLY A 84 -1.30 13.09 2.57
C GLY A 84 -2.30 12.11 1.96
N GLU A 85 -3.56 12.26 2.35
CA GLU A 85 -4.64 11.59 1.66
C GLU A 85 -5.16 12.49 0.54
N GLN A 86 -4.82 12.14 -0.70
CA GLN A 86 -5.36 12.73 -1.91
C GLN A 86 -6.00 11.62 -2.75
N TRP A 87 -7.30 11.40 -2.55
CA TRP A 87 -8.06 10.35 -3.22
C TRP A 87 -8.38 10.74 -4.66
N SER A 88 -7.45 10.46 -5.56
CA SER A 88 -7.56 10.82 -6.99
C SER A 88 -6.61 9.97 -7.85
N GLU A 89 -6.76 10.07 -9.16
CA GLU A 89 -5.83 9.50 -10.14
C GLU A 89 -4.46 10.21 -10.09
N PRO A 90 -3.37 9.54 -10.48
CA PRO A 90 -1.99 10.03 -10.34
C PRO A 90 -1.73 11.43 -10.91
N ASN A 91 -2.39 11.81 -12.00
CA ASN A 91 -2.21 13.14 -12.58
C ASN A 91 -2.69 14.27 -11.66
N TYR A 92 -3.69 14.01 -10.81
CA TYR A 92 -4.20 14.98 -9.84
C TYR A 92 -3.41 14.93 -8.52
N VAL A 93 -2.80 13.77 -8.19
CA VAL A 93 -1.94 13.64 -6.99
C VAL A 93 -0.57 14.27 -7.22
N THR A 94 -0.01 14.15 -8.45
CA THR A 94 1.34 14.59 -8.78
C THR A 94 1.65 16.04 -8.34
N PRO A 95 0.81 17.05 -8.58
CA PRO A 95 1.09 18.42 -8.14
C PRO A 95 1.23 18.59 -6.61
N TYR A 96 0.58 17.72 -5.83
CA TYR A 96 0.60 17.80 -4.37
C TYR A 96 1.96 17.39 -3.77
N TYR A 97 2.78 16.64 -4.52
CA TYR A 97 4.17 16.38 -4.12
C TYR A 97 5.05 17.64 -4.03
N LYS A 98 4.63 18.78 -4.58
CA LYS A 98 5.25 20.07 -4.28
C LYS A 98 5.16 20.42 -2.79
N GLY A 99 4.14 19.90 -2.10
CA GLY A 99 3.84 20.18 -0.70
C GLY A 99 4.39 19.14 0.27
N LEU A 100 4.07 17.87 0.10
CA LEU A 100 4.46 16.78 1.00
C LEU A 100 5.41 15.80 0.31
N ASN A 101 6.11 15.00 1.10
CA ASN A 101 7.01 13.95 0.58
C ASN A 101 6.31 12.61 0.33
N ALA A 102 5.11 12.36 0.86
CA ALA A 102 4.39 11.11 0.65
C ALA A 102 2.89 11.32 0.42
N PHE A 103 2.29 10.46 -0.41
CA PHE A 103 0.83 10.40 -0.61
C PHE A 103 0.38 8.95 -0.75
N PHE A 104 -0.83 8.66 -0.22
CA PHE A 104 -1.47 7.38 -0.48
C PHE A 104 -1.76 7.21 -1.97
N GLU A 105 -1.29 6.10 -2.52
CA GLU A 105 -1.45 5.77 -3.92
C GLU A 105 -2.70 4.90 -4.13
N PHE A 106 -3.84 5.53 -4.33
CA PHE A 106 -5.11 4.85 -4.61
C PHE A 106 -5.08 4.09 -5.93
N ALA A 107 -4.39 4.63 -6.92
CA ALA A 107 -4.27 4.01 -8.24
C ALA A 107 -3.59 2.63 -8.19
N PHE A 108 -2.68 2.40 -7.23
CA PHE A 108 -2.08 1.08 -7.04
C PHE A 108 -3.13 0.00 -6.79
N CYS A 109 -4.02 0.22 -5.82
CA CYS A 109 -5.10 -0.71 -5.51
C CYS A 109 -6.04 -0.91 -6.70
N TRP A 110 -6.43 0.16 -7.38
CA TRP A 110 -7.34 0.08 -8.52
C TRP A 110 -6.73 -0.73 -9.67
N ARG A 111 -5.48 -0.43 -10.06
CA ARG A 111 -4.79 -1.18 -11.13
C ARG A 111 -4.54 -2.64 -10.74
N LEU A 112 -4.20 -2.90 -9.48
CA LEU A 112 -4.01 -4.27 -9.00
C LEU A 112 -5.33 -5.07 -9.02
N THR A 113 -6.43 -4.48 -8.56
CA THR A 113 -7.75 -5.10 -8.59
C THR A 113 -8.19 -5.42 -10.03
N GLU A 114 -8.00 -4.49 -10.96
CA GLU A 114 -8.26 -4.71 -12.39
C GLU A 114 -7.40 -5.84 -12.95
N ALA A 115 -6.11 -5.85 -12.66
CA ALA A 115 -5.18 -6.88 -13.12
C ALA A 115 -5.55 -8.28 -12.60
N LEU A 116 -5.88 -8.39 -11.30
CA LEU A 116 -6.28 -9.66 -10.68
C LEU A 116 -7.64 -10.16 -11.17
N ASN A 117 -8.60 -9.27 -11.37
CA ASN A 117 -9.91 -9.65 -11.87
C ASN A 117 -9.90 -9.96 -13.37
N GLY A 118 -9.04 -9.29 -14.13
CA GLY A 118 -8.82 -9.51 -15.56
C GLY A 118 -7.80 -10.61 -15.89
N ALA A 119 -7.16 -11.23 -14.88
CA ALA A 119 -6.03 -12.18 -15.08
C ALA A 119 -4.94 -11.59 -16.01
N LYS A 120 -4.57 -10.32 -15.78
CA LYS A 120 -3.68 -9.56 -16.65
C LYS A 120 -2.56 -8.89 -15.83
N GLY A 121 -1.44 -9.59 -15.67
CA GLY A 121 -0.26 -9.10 -14.93
C GLY A 121 0.72 -8.28 -15.78
N ALA A 122 0.77 -8.57 -17.08
CA ALA A 122 1.65 -7.84 -18.01
C ALA A 122 1.28 -6.36 -18.10
N GLY A 123 2.28 -5.47 -17.98
CA GLY A 123 2.11 -4.02 -18.00
C GLY A 123 1.75 -3.41 -16.64
N PHE A 124 1.53 -4.21 -15.59
CA PHE A 124 1.23 -3.69 -14.24
C PHE A 124 2.42 -2.90 -13.70
N ALA A 125 3.61 -3.49 -13.74
CA ALA A 125 4.80 -2.84 -13.16
C ALA A 125 5.15 -1.54 -13.90
N SER A 126 5.15 -1.54 -15.24
CA SER A 126 5.43 -0.33 -16.02
C SER A 126 4.39 0.77 -15.81
N THR A 127 3.12 0.41 -15.58
CA THR A 127 2.08 1.39 -15.27
C THR A 127 2.35 2.07 -13.93
N ILE A 128 2.62 1.30 -12.87
CA ILE A 128 2.90 1.83 -11.52
C ILE A 128 4.22 2.60 -11.50
N ASP A 129 5.28 2.07 -12.12
CA ASP A 129 6.56 2.78 -12.23
C ASP A 129 6.40 4.14 -12.94
N GLY A 130 5.60 4.18 -14.01
CA GLY A 130 5.28 5.43 -14.70
C GLY A 130 4.59 6.47 -13.81
N TYR A 131 3.83 6.05 -12.80
CA TYR A 131 3.29 6.97 -11.78
C TYR A 131 4.39 7.46 -10.84
N HIS A 132 5.22 6.55 -10.32
CA HIS A 132 6.32 6.89 -9.42
C HIS A 132 7.34 7.84 -10.08
N GLN A 133 7.61 7.67 -11.37
CA GLN A 133 8.46 8.58 -12.14
C GLN A 133 7.88 10.01 -12.20
N LYS A 134 6.58 10.17 -12.37
CA LYS A 134 5.94 11.49 -12.32
C LYS A 134 6.07 12.15 -10.94
N TYR A 135 5.90 11.36 -9.87
CA TYR A 135 6.02 11.85 -8.50
C TYR A 135 7.46 12.30 -8.22
N THR A 136 8.44 11.47 -8.55
CA THR A 136 9.86 11.79 -8.34
C THR A 136 10.38 12.92 -9.24
N ALA A 137 9.80 13.12 -10.42
CA ALA A 137 10.07 14.29 -11.25
C ALA A 137 9.56 15.59 -10.62
N THR A 138 8.49 15.54 -9.81
CA THR A 138 7.96 16.69 -9.08
C THR A 138 8.73 16.96 -7.79
N ARG A 139 9.14 15.89 -7.10
CA ARG A 139 9.88 15.94 -5.84
C ARG A 139 10.82 14.73 -5.74
N SER A 140 12.11 14.96 -5.64
CA SER A 140 13.13 13.90 -5.71
C SER A 140 13.06 12.87 -4.57
N ASP A 141 12.52 13.23 -3.40
CA ASP A 141 12.26 12.34 -2.26
C ASP A 141 10.77 11.93 -2.15
N ALA A 142 10.05 11.93 -3.28
CA ALA A 142 8.65 11.51 -3.32
C ALA A 142 8.50 10.02 -2.99
N ILE A 143 7.53 9.72 -2.14
CA ILE A 143 7.18 8.37 -1.69
C ILE A 143 5.73 8.07 -2.07
N ALA A 144 5.53 7.03 -2.86
CA ALA A 144 4.21 6.47 -3.10
C ALA A 144 3.84 5.53 -1.94
N ALA A 145 2.89 5.91 -1.10
CA ALA A 145 2.37 5.07 -0.02
C ALA A 145 1.32 4.10 -0.60
N THR A 146 1.79 2.94 -1.05
CA THR A 146 0.95 1.92 -1.69
C THR A 146 0.07 1.22 -0.67
N LYS A 147 -1.17 0.88 -1.04
CA LYS A 147 -2.13 0.19 -0.17
C LYS A 147 -3.08 -0.68 -0.99
N LEU A 148 -3.77 -1.60 -0.34
CA LEU A 148 -4.83 -2.41 -0.96
C LEU A 148 -6.23 -1.93 -0.57
N SER A 149 -6.42 -1.48 0.66
CA SER A 149 -7.65 -0.90 1.17
C SER A 149 -7.37 0.07 2.31
N ASN A 150 -8.41 0.76 2.78
CA ASN A 150 -8.36 1.59 3.97
C ASN A 150 -9.73 1.56 4.69
N HIS A 151 -9.89 2.40 5.70
CA HIS A 151 -11.11 2.50 6.53
C HIS A 151 -12.31 3.18 5.82
N ASP A 152 -12.12 3.70 4.61
CA ASP A 152 -13.13 4.41 3.83
C ASP A 152 -13.49 3.74 2.50
N GLU A 153 -12.80 2.65 2.16
CA GLU A 153 -13.02 1.87 0.94
C GLU A 153 -13.56 0.46 1.26
N ASP A 154 -14.06 -0.21 0.22
CA ASP A 154 -14.31 -1.64 0.31
C ASP A 154 -13.00 -2.37 0.62
N ARG A 155 -13.05 -3.37 1.49
CA ARG A 155 -11.88 -4.19 1.77
C ARG A 155 -11.46 -4.99 0.53
N ILE A 156 -10.17 -5.12 0.29
CA ILE A 156 -9.61 -5.81 -0.89
C ILE A 156 -10.18 -7.23 -1.06
N ALA A 157 -10.44 -7.95 0.03
CA ALA A 157 -11.04 -9.26 -0.06
C ALA A 157 -12.45 -9.24 -0.68
N SER A 158 -13.24 -8.18 -0.45
CA SER A 158 -14.54 -7.98 -1.09
C SER A 158 -14.39 -7.74 -2.59
N THR A 159 -13.50 -6.85 -2.99
CA THR A 159 -13.27 -6.48 -4.40
C THR A 159 -12.70 -7.63 -5.22
N LEU A 160 -12.01 -8.57 -4.57
CA LEU A 160 -11.46 -9.80 -5.17
C LEU A 160 -12.39 -11.02 -5.04
N GLY A 161 -13.66 -10.81 -4.67
CA GLY A 161 -14.67 -11.87 -4.58
C GLY A 161 -14.37 -12.91 -3.48
N ARG A 162 -13.65 -12.52 -2.43
CA ARG A 162 -13.22 -13.39 -1.32
C ARG A 162 -12.36 -14.59 -1.78
N ASN A 163 -11.75 -14.49 -2.95
CA ASN A 163 -10.88 -15.55 -3.47
C ASN A 163 -9.53 -15.51 -2.74
N ALA A 164 -9.26 -16.52 -1.91
CA ALA A 164 -8.05 -16.60 -1.10
C ALA A 164 -6.75 -16.57 -1.94
N GLY A 165 -6.75 -17.17 -3.14
CA GLY A 165 -5.60 -17.13 -4.04
C GLY A 165 -5.29 -15.71 -4.51
N LYS A 166 -6.33 -14.96 -4.95
CA LYS A 166 -6.18 -13.57 -5.35
C LYS A 166 -5.73 -12.67 -4.18
N ILE A 167 -6.29 -12.88 -2.98
CA ILE A 167 -5.94 -12.09 -1.78
C ILE A 167 -4.46 -12.31 -1.41
N LYS A 168 -4.00 -13.55 -1.40
CA LYS A 168 -2.60 -13.90 -1.16
C LYS A 168 -1.66 -13.31 -2.22
N LEU A 169 -2.08 -13.35 -3.48
CA LEU A 169 -1.30 -12.74 -4.56
C LEU A 169 -1.27 -11.20 -4.42
N ALA A 170 -2.37 -10.57 -4.06
CA ALA A 170 -2.41 -9.12 -3.81
C ALA A 170 -1.42 -8.71 -2.70
N ALA A 171 -1.36 -9.47 -1.60
CA ALA A 171 -0.38 -9.28 -0.53
C ALA A 171 1.07 -9.41 -1.04
N ALA A 172 1.36 -10.45 -1.83
CA ALA A 172 2.68 -10.66 -2.40
C ALA A 172 3.07 -9.53 -3.37
N VAL A 173 2.14 -9.05 -4.20
CA VAL A 173 2.37 -7.90 -5.09
C VAL A 173 2.63 -6.63 -4.29
N LEU A 174 1.80 -6.30 -3.29
CA LEU A 174 1.97 -5.12 -2.43
C LEU A 174 3.37 -5.08 -1.80
N LEU A 175 3.85 -6.22 -1.28
CA LEU A 175 5.10 -6.31 -0.54
C LEU A 175 6.35 -6.47 -1.43
N THR A 176 6.18 -6.71 -2.74
CA THR A 176 7.29 -6.84 -3.69
C THR A 176 7.36 -5.72 -4.73
N ALA A 177 6.29 -4.97 -4.93
CA ALA A 177 6.25 -3.82 -5.82
C ALA A 177 7.06 -2.62 -5.26
N GLY A 178 7.22 -1.59 -6.10
CA GLY A 178 7.75 -0.29 -5.68
C GLY A 178 6.80 0.46 -4.75
N GLY A 179 7.31 1.47 -4.07
CA GLY A 179 6.56 2.26 -3.09
C GLY A 179 6.70 1.74 -1.65
N GLU A 180 6.03 2.41 -0.72
CA GLU A 180 6.03 2.09 0.70
C GLU A 180 4.68 1.48 1.09
N PRO A 181 4.62 0.17 1.43
CA PRO A 181 3.37 -0.54 1.59
C PRO A 181 2.70 -0.23 2.94
N TYR A 182 1.41 0.08 2.88
CA TYR A 182 0.51 0.18 4.02
C TYR A 182 -0.43 -1.02 4.04
N ILE A 183 -0.50 -1.70 5.18
CA ILE A 183 -1.40 -2.83 5.41
C ILE A 183 -2.54 -2.36 6.29
N TYR A 184 -3.77 -2.40 5.76
CA TYR A 184 -4.94 -2.06 6.55
C TYR A 184 -5.31 -3.22 7.49
N GLN A 185 -5.49 -2.92 8.76
CA GLN A 185 -5.75 -3.90 9.82
C GLN A 185 -6.88 -4.88 9.45
N GLY A 186 -6.63 -6.20 9.64
CA GLY A 186 -7.54 -7.28 9.26
C GLY A 186 -7.43 -7.72 7.80
N GLU A 187 -6.75 -6.96 6.94
CA GLU A 187 -6.45 -7.33 5.57
C GLU A 187 -5.58 -8.59 5.51
N GLU A 188 -4.60 -8.69 6.43
CA GLU A 188 -3.72 -9.83 6.62
C GLU A 188 -4.43 -11.10 7.09
N LEU A 189 -5.67 -10.97 7.56
CA LEU A 189 -6.56 -12.09 7.92
C LEU A 189 -7.57 -12.41 6.81
N GLY A 190 -7.60 -11.61 5.73
CA GLY A 190 -8.56 -11.74 4.66
C GLY A 190 -9.95 -11.20 5.01
N TYR A 191 -10.04 -10.22 5.90
CA TYR A 191 -11.29 -9.55 6.24
C TYR A 191 -11.93 -8.93 5.02
N TRP A 192 -13.24 -9.11 4.90
CA TRP A 192 -14.07 -8.46 3.87
C TRP A 192 -15.05 -7.48 4.51
N GLY A 193 -15.58 -6.61 3.73
CA GLY A 193 -16.56 -5.60 4.09
C GLY A 193 -16.76 -4.65 2.92
N THR A 194 -17.98 -4.11 2.81
CA THR A 194 -18.38 -3.19 1.76
C THR A 194 -18.81 -1.87 2.39
N LYS A 195 -18.22 -0.77 1.98
CA LYS A 195 -18.44 0.57 2.53
C LYS A 195 -19.89 1.04 2.44
N SER A 196 -20.59 0.63 1.38
CA SER A 196 -22.02 0.95 1.19
C SER A 196 -22.94 0.37 2.27
N ASN A 197 -22.47 -0.62 3.05
CA ASN A 197 -23.19 -1.18 4.18
C ASN A 197 -23.01 -0.36 5.48
N GLY A 198 -22.05 0.54 5.52
CA GLY A 198 -21.69 1.37 6.68
C GLY A 198 -20.20 1.27 7.01
N ASP A 199 -19.70 2.26 7.74
CA ASP A 199 -18.28 2.34 8.12
C ASP A 199 -17.85 1.15 8.98
N GLU A 200 -18.68 0.71 9.89
CA GLU A 200 -18.42 -0.40 10.78
C GLU A 200 -18.13 -1.72 10.06
N TYR A 201 -18.69 -1.92 8.86
CA TYR A 201 -18.45 -3.13 8.06
C TYR A 201 -17.05 -3.20 7.48
N VAL A 202 -16.38 -2.06 7.30
CA VAL A 202 -14.99 -1.98 6.83
C VAL A 202 -13.99 -1.70 7.95
N ARG A 203 -14.47 -1.42 9.20
CA ARG A 203 -13.65 -1.08 10.37
C ARG A 203 -13.74 -2.14 11.48
N THR A 204 -13.95 -3.38 11.11
CA THR A 204 -14.14 -4.52 12.01
C THR A 204 -12.92 -4.76 12.90
N PRO A 205 -13.07 -4.97 14.21
CA PRO A 205 -11.96 -5.30 15.11
C PRO A 205 -11.30 -6.63 14.78
N ILE A 206 -10.04 -6.79 15.19
CA ILE A 206 -9.26 -8.02 14.98
C ILE A 206 -9.79 -9.15 15.86
N MET A 207 -10.04 -10.31 15.26
CA MET A 207 -10.25 -11.58 15.97
C MET A 207 -8.89 -12.18 16.34
N TRP A 208 -8.53 -12.08 17.60
CA TRP A 208 -7.27 -12.62 18.10
C TRP A 208 -7.35 -14.14 18.34
N THR A 209 -8.47 -14.62 18.85
CA THR A 209 -8.69 -16.03 19.16
C THR A 209 -9.68 -16.68 18.19
N SER A 210 -9.70 -18.01 18.16
CA SER A 210 -10.65 -18.79 17.37
C SER A 210 -12.08 -18.81 17.95
N ASP A 211 -12.26 -18.26 19.15
CA ASP A 211 -13.59 -18.12 19.76
C ASP A 211 -14.34 -16.92 19.15
N ALA A 212 -15.26 -17.20 18.25
CA ALA A 212 -16.10 -16.20 17.60
C ALA A 212 -17.04 -15.44 18.55
N SER A 213 -17.24 -15.94 19.77
CA SER A 213 -18.02 -15.27 20.81
C SER A 213 -17.21 -14.23 21.61
N SER A 214 -15.89 -14.21 21.42
CA SER A 214 -15.00 -13.28 22.11
C SER A 214 -15.19 -11.83 21.66
N ALA A 215 -14.64 -10.91 22.42
CA ALA A 215 -14.86 -9.46 22.47
C ALA A 215 -15.16 -8.68 21.16
N ALA A 216 -14.75 -9.16 19.99
CA ALA A 216 -15.05 -8.49 18.73
C ALA A 216 -16.55 -8.53 18.38
N SER A 217 -17.26 -9.60 18.74
CA SER A 217 -18.68 -9.77 18.43
C SER A 217 -19.61 -9.00 19.35
N GLY A 218 -19.20 -8.77 20.61
CA GLY A 218 -20.05 -8.12 21.62
C GLY A 218 -20.15 -6.60 21.46
N ALA A 219 -19.11 -5.95 20.98
CA ALA A 219 -19.02 -4.49 20.91
C ALA A 219 -19.78 -3.88 19.73
N LEU A 220 -19.95 -4.59 18.62
CA LEU A 220 -20.49 -4.08 17.37
C LEU A 220 -21.89 -4.63 17.02
N GLY A 221 -22.38 -5.62 17.75
CA GLY A 221 -23.74 -6.18 17.59
C GLY A 221 -24.00 -6.70 16.17
N ASP A 222 -25.05 -6.18 15.53
CA ASP A 222 -25.46 -6.59 14.18
C ASP A 222 -24.74 -5.82 13.05
N ARG A 223 -23.80 -4.93 13.38
CA ARG A 223 -23.09 -4.08 12.44
C ARG A 223 -21.83 -4.71 11.82
N ILE A 224 -21.66 -6.02 11.95
CA ILE A 224 -20.58 -6.79 11.34
C ILE A 224 -21.20 -7.90 10.50
N ASP A 225 -20.57 -8.23 9.38
CA ASP A 225 -20.93 -9.46 8.68
C ASP A 225 -20.56 -10.66 9.55
N LYS A 226 -21.57 -11.26 10.22
CA LYS A 226 -21.38 -12.40 11.12
C LYS A 226 -20.75 -13.61 10.43
N ASN A 227 -20.85 -13.70 9.08
CA ASN A 227 -20.18 -14.76 8.32
C ASN A 227 -18.66 -14.58 8.28
N MET A 228 -18.16 -13.37 8.58
CA MET A 228 -16.74 -13.11 8.71
C MET A 228 -16.18 -13.61 10.05
N LEU A 229 -16.99 -13.59 11.10
CA LEU A 229 -16.59 -13.99 12.45
C LEU A 229 -16.55 -15.52 12.58
N THR A 230 -15.65 -16.16 11.85
CA THR A 230 -15.40 -17.59 11.92
C THR A 230 -14.04 -17.86 12.52
N SER A 231 -13.87 -19.03 13.16
CA SER A 231 -12.58 -19.45 13.68
C SER A 231 -11.45 -19.43 12.62
N ALA A 232 -11.79 -19.62 11.35
CA ALA A 232 -10.83 -19.64 10.25
C ALA A 232 -10.11 -18.31 9.98
N ILE A 233 -10.67 -17.17 10.40
CA ILE A 233 -10.08 -15.83 10.14
C ILE A 233 -9.49 -15.18 11.40
N SER A 234 -9.27 -15.93 12.46
CA SER A 234 -8.59 -15.45 13.65
C SER A 234 -7.06 -15.48 13.48
N VAL A 235 -6.37 -14.62 14.24
CA VAL A 235 -4.90 -14.63 14.33
C VAL A 235 -4.41 -15.99 14.82
N GLU A 236 -5.06 -16.55 15.84
CA GLU A 236 -4.71 -17.85 16.42
C GLU A 236 -4.71 -18.96 15.35
N THR A 237 -5.81 -19.12 14.64
CA THR A 237 -5.94 -20.18 13.62
C THR A 237 -4.99 -19.96 12.45
N GLN A 238 -4.90 -18.75 11.92
CA GLN A 238 -4.04 -18.47 10.77
C GLN A 238 -2.55 -18.49 11.10
N SER A 239 -2.16 -18.25 12.35
CA SER A 239 -0.75 -18.37 12.78
C SER A 239 -0.25 -19.82 12.75
N GLY A 240 -1.13 -20.81 12.87
CA GLY A 240 -0.81 -22.23 12.78
C GLY A 240 -0.82 -22.81 11.37
N ASP A 241 -1.27 -22.05 10.37
CA ASP A 241 -1.35 -22.49 8.97
C ASP A 241 -0.33 -21.73 8.09
N GLU A 242 0.70 -22.43 7.62
CA GLU A 242 1.73 -21.87 6.74
C GLU A 242 1.17 -21.34 5.41
N ASN A 243 0.01 -21.83 4.99
CA ASN A 243 -0.67 -21.43 3.77
C ASN A 243 -1.76 -20.38 3.99
N SER A 244 -1.96 -19.89 5.22
CA SER A 244 -2.93 -18.84 5.52
C SER A 244 -2.57 -17.51 4.85
N ILE A 245 -3.53 -16.59 4.78
CA ILE A 245 -3.30 -15.23 4.29
C ILE A 245 -2.28 -14.52 5.20
N LEU A 246 -2.42 -14.65 6.52
CA LEU A 246 -1.50 -14.08 7.51
C LEU A 246 -0.06 -14.57 7.30
N SER A 247 0.12 -15.87 7.04
CA SER A 247 1.45 -16.44 6.80
C SER A 247 2.09 -15.95 5.51
N VAL A 248 1.29 -15.61 4.49
CA VAL A 248 1.79 -14.95 3.27
C VAL A 248 2.27 -13.52 3.58
N TYR A 249 1.47 -12.71 4.29
CA TYR A 249 1.89 -11.37 4.71
C TYR A 249 3.18 -11.40 5.52
N ARG A 250 3.28 -12.29 6.50
CA ARG A 250 4.50 -12.45 7.32
C ARG A 250 5.71 -12.83 6.47
N ARG A 251 5.56 -13.81 5.59
CA ARG A 251 6.65 -14.28 4.72
C ARG A 251 7.17 -13.19 3.80
N PHE A 252 6.28 -12.48 3.12
CA PHE A 252 6.68 -11.42 2.21
C PHE A 252 7.15 -10.16 2.95
N GLY A 253 6.65 -9.89 4.15
CA GLY A 253 7.19 -8.85 5.04
C GLY A 253 8.64 -9.16 5.42
N VAL A 254 8.92 -10.38 5.88
CA VAL A 254 10.29 -10.82 6.20
C VAL A 254 11.21 -10.76 4.97
N LEU A 255 10.73 -11.15 3.79
CA LEU A 255 11.51 -11.01 2.55
C LEU A 255 11.83 -9.55 2.26
N ARG A 256 10.84 -8.66 2.38
CA ARG A 256 11.06 -7.22 2.15
C ARG A 256 12.07 -6.62 3.11
N ASP A 257 12.05 -6.99 4.38
CA ASP A 257 13.00 -6.52 5.39
C ASP A 257 14.41 -7.10 5.17
N SER A 258 14.49 -8.37 4.75
CA SER A 258 15.76 -9.07 4.56
C SER A 258 16.50 -8.66 3.28
N TYR A 259 15.79 -8.15 2.29
CA TYR A 259 16.34 -7.80 0.99
C TYR A 259 16.15 -6.32 0.68
N PRO A 260 17.19 -5.47 0.87
CA PRO A 260 17.13 -4.04 0.55
C PRO A 260 16.60 -3.72 -0.85
N ALA A 261 16.85 -4.59 -1.83
CA ALA A 261 16.29 -4.42 -3.17
C ALA A 261 14.75 -4.44 -3.19
N LEU A 262 14.09 -5.25 -2.36
CA LEU A 262 12.62 -5.25 -2.25
C LEU A 262 12.11 -4.00 -1.53
N ALA A 263 12.83 -3.51 -0.52
CA ALA A 263 12.41 -2.34 0.26
C ALA A 263 12.68 -1.02 -0.46
N LYS A 264 13.88 -0.86 -1.06
CA LYS A 264 14.42 0.43 -1.54
C LYS A 264 14.81 0.44 -3.01
N GLY A 265 14.72 -0.73 -3.69
CA GLY A 265 15.21 -0.88 -5.05
C GLY A 265 14.34 -0.23 -6.11
N SER A 266 14.90 -0.11 -7.32
CA SER A 266 14.14 0.23 -8.52
C SER A 266 12.95 -0.71 -8.72
N PHE A 267 12.02 -0.31 -9.55
CA PHE A 267 10.83 -1.11 -9.88
C PHE A 267 10.66 -1.09 -11.39
N GLU A 268 11.17 -2.09 -12.07
CA GLU A 268 11.25 -2.13 -13.53
C GLU A 268 10.61 -3.41 -14.07
N GLU A 269 9.66 -3.27 -15.01
CA GLU A 269 9.00 -4.42 -15.62
C GLU A 269 9.96 -5.26 -16.45
N MET A 270 9.92 -6.57 -16.22
CA MET A 270 10.57 -7.53 -17.09
C MET A 270 9.76 -7.69 -18.37
N THR A 271 10.30 -7.23 -19.49
CA THR A 271 9.67 -7.33 -20.81
C THR A 271 9.99 -8.66 -21.50
N GLY A 272 9.26 -8.97 -22.60
CA GLY A 272 9.54 -10.15 -23.43
C GLY A 272 8.88 -11.44 -23.00
N LEU A 273 8.06 -11.42 -21.92
CA LEU A 273 7.23 -12.56 -21.55
C LEU A 273 5.94 -12.52 -22.36
N ASN A 274 5.79 -13.46 -23.31
CA ASN A 274 4.61 -13.53 -24.17
C ASN A 274 3.41 -14.17 -23.47
N ASN A 275 3.08 -13.72 -22.26
CA ASN A 275 1.94 -14.21 -21.50
C ASN A 275 1.29 -13.07 -20.71
N GLN A 276 0.05 -12.73 -21.03
CA GLN A 276 -0.68 -11.63 -20.42
C GLN A 276 -0.96 -11.83 -18.93
N ALA A 277 -1.07 -13.08 -18.47
CA ALA A 277 -1.33 -13.36 -17.07
C ALA A 277 -0.08 -13.23 -16.18
N ILE A 278 1.11 -13.20 -16.76
CA ILE A 278 2.34 -13.06 -16.00
C ILE A 278 2.70 -11.59 -15.83
N GLY A 279 2.78 -11.14 -14.58
CA GLY A 279 3.43 -9.90 -14.17
C GLY A 279 4.83 -10.24 -13.63
N ALA A 280 5.85 -9.61 -14.19
CA ALA A 280 7.21 -9.83 -13.72
C ALA A 280 8.01 -8.53 -13.73
N TRP A 281 8.88 -8.37 -12.74
CA TRP A 281 9.70 -7.16 -12.61
C TRP A 281 11.00 -7.41 -11.87
N TYR A 282 11.93 -6.52 -12.07
CA TYR A 282 13.16 -6.46 -11.31
C TYR A 282 13.05 -5.45 -10.16
N ARG A 283 13.69 -5.81 -9.05
CA ARG A 283 13.99 -4.92 -7.93
C ARG A 283 15.50 -4.90 -7.79
N GLU A 284 16.11 -3.71 -7.86
CA GLU A 284 17.57 -3.59 -7.84
C GLU A 284 18.01 -2.47 -6.90
N TYR A 285 18.94 -2.80 -5.98
CA TYR A 285 19.53 -1.88 -5.03
C TYR A 285 20.98 -2.28 -4.73
N GLY A 286 21.92 -1.40 -5.00
CA GLY A 286 23.35 -1.69 -4.87
C GLY A 286 23.78 -2.85 -5.77
N ASN A 287 24.30 -3.91 -5.17
CA ASN A 287 24.70 -5.15 -5.86
C ASN A 287 23.64 -6.25 -5.82
N GLN A 288 22.46 -5.94 -5.30
CA GLN A 288 21.37 -6.90 -5.17
C GLN A 288 20.33 -6.69 -6.26
N LYS A 289 20.03 -7.74 -7.01
CA LYS A 289 19.00 -7.77 -8.03
C LYS A 289 18.09 -8.95 -7.82
N ILE A 290 16.78 -8.70 -7.75
CA ILE A 290 15.75 -9.73 -7.53
C ILE A 290 14.78 -9.69 -8.70
N LEU A 291 14.55 -10.85 -9.30
CA LEU A 291 13.45 -11.06 -10.25
C LEU A 291 12.22 -11.55 -9.48
N VAL A 292 11.13 -10.83 -9.62
CA VAL A 292 9.81 -11.15 -9.05
C VAL A 292 8.88 -11.56 -10.18
N ILE A 293 8.22 -12.71 -10.03
CA ILE A 293 7.29 -13.24 -11.03
C ILE A 293 5.97 -13.60 -10.33
N HIS A 294 4.86 -13.15 -10.88
CA HIS A 294 3.51 -13.43 -10.40
C HIS A 294 2.63 -13.94 -11.54
N ASN A 295 1.83 -14.96 -11.25
CA ASN A 295 0.77 -15.42 -12.12
C ASN A 295 -0.57 -14.88 -11.65
N PHE A 296 -1.14 -13.94 -12.39
CA PHE A 296 -2.44 -13.30 -12.11
C PHE A 296 -3.63 -14.15 -12.59
N GLY A 297 -3.37 -15.20 -13.38
CA GLY A 297 -4.37 -16.13 -13.84
C GLY A 297 -4.65 -17.26 -12.84
N SER A 298 -5.74 -17.98 -13.04
CA SER A 298 -6.12 -19.14 -12.22
C SER A 298 -5.48 -20.45 -12.66
N ALA A 299 -4.99 -20.52 -13.90
CA ALA A 299 -4.34 -21.71 -14.45
C ALA A 299 -2.84 -21.71 -14.19
N SER A 300 -2.25 -22.92 -14.06
CA SER A 300 -0.80 -23.08 -14.01
C SER A 300 -0.18 -22.77 -15.38
N ILE A 301 0.97 -22.08 -15.38
CA ILE A 301 1.70 -21.69 -16.59
C ILE A 301 3.13 -22.21 -16.47
N SER A 302 3.65 -22.80 -17.55
CA SER A 302 5.04 -23.26 -17.64
C SER A 302 5.73 -22.55 -18.81
N PHE A 303 6.85 -21.88 -18.55
CA PHE A 303 7.60 -21.11 -19.54
C PHE A 303 9.08 -20.99 -19.17
N ALA A 304 9.92 -20.66 -20.14
CA ALA A 304 11.30 -20.29 -19.92
C ALA A 304 11.39 -18.75 -19.96
N PRO A 305 11.76 -18.07 -18.85
CA PRO A 305 11.77 -16.61 -18.80
C PRO A 305 13.00 -15.97 -19.46
N GLY A 306 13.73 -16.69 -20.32
CA GLY A 306 14.90 -16.18 -21.02
C GLY A 306 16.19 -16.28 -20.19
N ASN A 307 17.11 -15.33 -20.39
CA ASN A 307 18.44 -15.33 -19.77
C ASN A 307 18.39 -14.80 -18.32
N VAL A 308 17.68 -15.51 -17.43
CA VAL A 308 17.61 -15.21 -16.01
C VAL A 308 17.99 -16.44 -15.18
N LYS A 309 18.51 -16.21 -13.98
CA LYS A 309 18.83 -17.28 -13.06
C LYS A 309 17.55 -17.73 -12.32
N LEU A 310 17.28 -19.03 -12.35
CA LEU A 310 16.16 -19.66 -11.63
C LEU A 310 16.62 -20.64 -10.54
N ASP A 311 17.91 -20.73 -10.27
CA ASP A 311 18.52 -21.66 -9.32
C ASP A 311 18.47 -21.16 -7.86
N ASN A 312 18.28 -19.87 -7.65
CA ASN A 312 18.22 -19.27 -6.32
C ASN A 312 16.84 -18.63 -6.04
N MET A 313 15.85 -19.49 -5.78
CA MET A 313 14.52 -19.05 -5.36
C MET A 313 14.56 -18.66 -3.87
N ILE A 314 14.36 -17.38 -3.58
CA ILE A 314 14.40 -16.82 -2.22
C ILE A 314 13.03 -16.76 -1.54
N GLY A 315 11.95 -16.91 -2.29
CA GLY A 315 10.59 -16.91 -1.75
C GLY A 315 9.53 -17.24 -2.77
N SER A 316 8.38 -17.71 -2.28
CA SER A 316 7.22 -18.03 -3.12
C SER A 316 5.92 -17.95 -2.34
N ASN A 317 4.81 -17.81 -3.09
CA ASN A 317 3.45 -18.04 -2.63
C ASN A 317 2.75 -18.98 -3.61
N GLY A 318 2.01 -19.96 -3.10
CA GLY A 318 1.40 -20.99 -3.93
C GLY A 318 2.43 -21.95 -4.54
N THR A 319 2.19 -22.42 -5.75
CA THR A 319 3.04 -23.40 -6.42
C THR A 319 4.03 -22.73 -7.37
N ALA A 320 5.32 -22.97 -7.18
CA ALA A 320 6.37 -22.56 -8.09
C ALA A 320 7.46 -23.63 -8.11
N THR A 321 7.79 -24.16 -9.29
CA THR A 321 8.83 -25.20 -9.47
C THR A 321 9.68 -24.86 -10.67
N VAL A 322 10.97 -25.15 -10.56
CA VAL A 322 11.94 -24.97 -11.65
C VAL A 322 12.47 -26.34 -12.08
N SER A 323 12.38 -26.61 -13.36
CA SER A 323 12.93 -27.84 -13.96
C SER A 323 13.41 -27.57 -15.38
N ASN A 324 14.63 -28.01 -15.71
CA ASN A 324 15.23 -27.86 -17.03
C ASN A 324 15.16 -26.42 -17.60
N GLY A 325 15.45 -25.41 -16.76
CA GLY A 325 15.42 -24.00 -17.15
C GLY A 325 14.02 -23.41 -17.39
N LYS A 326 12.96 -24.15 -17.05
CA LYS A 326 11.58 -23.69 -17.09
C LYS A 326 11.03 -23.46 -15.70
N LEU A 327 10.31 -22.36 -15.52
CA LEU A 327 9.49 -22.09 -14.35
C LEU A 327 8.07 -22.58 -14.63
N THR A 328 7.54 -23.41 -13.75
CA THR A 328 6.10 -23.70 -13.67
C THR A 328 5.53 -23.00 -12.46
N ILE A 329 4.58 -22.09 -12.68
CA ILE A 329 3.96 -21.27 -11.65
C ILE A 329 2.45 -21.50 -11.65
N GLY A 330 1.91 -21.90 -10.50
CA GLY A 330 0.48 -22.16 -10.31
C GLY A 330 -0.38 -20.92 -10.45
N GLY A 331 -1.69 -21.09 -10.51
CA GLY A 331 -2.62 -19.97 -10.50
C GLY A 331 -2.51 -19.14 -9.22
N TYR A 332 -2.56 -17.83 -9.33
CA TYR A 332 -2.42 -16.87 -8.22
C TYR A 332 -1.17 -17.10 -7.35
N SER A 333 -0.09 -17.48 -7.99
CA SER A 333 1.18 -17.82 -7.32
C SER A 333 2.27 -16.79 -7.62
N SER A 334 3.31 -16.80 -6.78
CA SER A 334 4.46 -15.90 -6.88
C SER A 334 5.76 -16.68 -6.74
N ALA A 335 6.83 -16.20 -7.39
CA ALA A 335 8.19 -16.71 -7.21
C ALA A 335 9.19 -15.55 -7.30
N LEU A 336 10.17 -15.55 -6.40
CA LEU A 336 11.23 -14.54 -6.30
C LEU A 336 12.58 -15.21 -6.45
N PHE A 337 13.45 -14.66 -7.29
CA PHE A 337 14.77 -15.19 -7.59
C PHE A 337 15.84 -14.13 -7.43
N LEU A 338 16.88 -14.43 -6.68
CA LEU A 338 18.10 -13.62 -6.63
C LEU A 338 18.92 -13.84 -7.93
N GLN A 339 19.28 -12.76 -8.61
CA GLN A 339 19.97 -12.78 -9.90
C GLN A 339 21.49 -12.71 -9.79
#